data_58bd484eef6be93f9b81ecfae82c1235
#
_entry.id   58bd484eef6be93f9b81ecfae82c1235
#
_cell.length_a   1.000
_cell.length_b   1.000
_cell.length_c   1.000
_cell.angle_alpha   90.00
_cell.angle_beta   90.00
_cell.angle_gamma   90.00
#
_symmetry.space_group_name_H-M   'P 1'
#
loop_
_entity.id
_entity.type
_entity.pdbx_description
1 polymer ?
#
loop_
_entity_poly.entity_id
_entity_poly.type
_entity_poly.pdbx_seq_one_letter_code
_entity_poly.pdbx_strand_id
1 'polypeptide(L)'
;SIVGDDQRAVTVTPTTATNDLFHVRKGTKLASMTFSGHLAPAAAVAFPTDEIAENVGGGKWKGPYIQNCTSDTTTGTGLYIDGDQARSLKAMNVDSYTQYNQGGVGVAITNGGFAQLVSLFTICCNEAVTADKGGQADIANSNCSFGSFGLVSRGVSDLQYTGIVTTTAAASQANVKVNVSTPTLNISNFVYDYSSGIATVTTTSAHGFQVGMGVTLAGIGVTCAFGSKTYPAKKPFVFDVDSIPSTTSFV
;
A
#
# COMPACT_ATOMS: atom_id res chain seq x y z
N SER A 1 18.54 10.08 -11.94
CA SER A 1 18.55 11.04 -10.82
C SER A 1 18.17 12.42 -11.32
N ILE A 2 17.41 13.15 -10.53
CA ILE A 2 17.15 14.58 -10.68
C ILE A 2 17.64 15.23 -9.39
N VAL A 3 18.54 16.17 -9.50
CA VAL A 3 19.17 16.84 -8.36
C VAL A 3 19.14 18.35 -8.62
N GLY A 4 18.55 19.10 -7.70
CA GLY A 4 18.62 20.56 -7.69
C GLY A 4 19.94 21.03 -7.08
N ASP A 5 20.31 22.25 -7.34
CA ASP A 5 21.50 22.85 -6.71
C ASP A 5 21.30 23.08 -5.21
N ASP A 6 20.13 23.58 -4.84
CA ASP A 6 19.74 23.80 -3.43
C ASP A 6 18.21 23.80 -3.33
N GLN A 7 17.69 23.20 -2.25
CA GLN A 7 16.24 23.14 -2.03
C GLN A 7 15.58 24.53 -1.91
N ARG A 8 16.31 25.58 -1.58
CA ARG A 8 15.79 26.96 -1.51
C ARG A 8 15.86 27.68 -2.85
N ALA A 9 16.65 27.18 -3.78
CA ALA A 9 16.85 27.81 -5.09
C ALA A 9 16.04 27.11 -6.20
N VAL A 10 15.79 25.81 -6.07
CA VAL A 10 15.07 25.00 -7.08
C VAL A 10 13.69 24.68 -6.58
N THR A 11 12.67 25.27 -7.20
CA THR A 11 11.26 24.96 -6.93
C THR A 11 10.62 24.33 -8.15
N VAL A 12 9.94 23.21 -7.93
CA VAL A 12 9.17 22.48 -8.95
C VAL A 12 7.68 22.62 -8.65
N THR A 13 6.93 23.08 -9.65
CA THR A 13 5.49 23.30 -9.56
C THR A 13 4.78 22.54 -10.67
N PRO A 14 3.54 22.01 -10.43
CA PRO A 14 2.79 21.36 -11.48
C PRO A 14 2.17 22.39 -12.43
N THR A 15 1.97 22.03 -13.68
CA THR A 15 1.16 22.82 -14.62
C THR A 15 -0.34 22.77 -14.28
N THR A 16 -0.77 21.70 -13.64
CA THR A 16 -2.13 21.49 -13.12
C THR A 16 -2.02 21.09 -11.66
N ALA A 17 -2.56 21.88 -10.76
CA ALA A 17 -2.38 21.68 -9.31
C ALA A 17 -2.88 20.33 -8.77
N THR A 18 -3.82 19.69 -9.45
CA THR A 18 -4.37 18.39 -9.07
C THR A 18 -3.63 17.18 -9.67
N ASN A 19 -2.51 17.43 -10.35
CA ASN A 19 -1.66 16.37 -10.86
C ASN A 19 -0.42 16.20 -9.97
N ASP A 20 0.02 14.95 -9.78
CA ASP A 20 1.27 14.66 -9.09
C ASP A 20 2.46 15.32 -9.81
N LEU A 21 3.42 15.82 -9.03
CA LEU A 21 4.61 16.43 -9.64
C LEU A 21 5.55 15.37 -10.19
N PHE A 22 5.75 14.30 -9.46
CA PHE A 22 6.62 13.20 -9.88
C PHE A 22 5.96 11.84 -9.66
N HIS A 23 5.86 11.05 -10.72
CA HIS A 23 5.71 9.62 -10.63
C HIS A 23 7.10 8.98 -10.61
N VAL A 24 7.49 8.43 -9.47
CA VAL A 24 8.79 7.81 -9.31
C VAL A 24 8.74 6.31 -9.55
N ARG A 25 9.87 5.76 -9.98
CA ARG A 25 10.08 4.34 -10.21
C ARG A 25 11.29 3.85 -9.45
N LYS A 26 11.48 2.54 -9.40
CA LYS A 26 12.67 1.93 -8.83
C LYS A 26 13.95 2.57 -9.40
N GLY A 27 14.89 2.85 -8.54
CA GLY A 27 16.14 3.50 -8.89
C GLY A 27 16.06 5.01 -9.14
N THR A 28 14.88 5.63 -8.99
CA THR A 28 14.76 7.08 -9.03
C THR A 28 15.43 7.71 -7.82
N LYS A 29 16.17 8.78 -8.02
CA LYS A 29 16.63 9.68 -6.96
C LYS A 29 16.17 11.11 -7.26
N LEU A 30 15.50 11.72 -6.29
CA LEU A 30 15.19 13.14 -6.25
C LEU A 30 15.93 13.77 -5.07
N ALA A 31 16.63 14.86 -5.29
CA ALA A 31 17.36 15.49 -4.21
C ALA A 31 17.45 17.01 -4.35
N SER A 32 17.53 17.70 -3.22
CA SER A 32 17.88 19.12 -3.09
C SER A 32 16.96 20.05 -3.88
N MET A 33 15.64 19.90 -3.71
CA MET A 33 14.64 20.74 -4.37
C MET A 33 13.39 20.93 -3.50
N THR A 34 12.62 21.95 -3.81
CA THR A 34 11.31 22.21 -3.21
C THR A 34 10.19 21.86 -4.21
N PHE A 35 9.16 21.20 -3.71
CA PHE A 35 7.91 20.91 -4.41
C PHE A 35 6.85 21.88 -3.91
N SER A 36 6.13 22.56 -4.79
CA SER A 36 5.12 23.53 -4.37
C SER A 36 3.94 23.59 -5.32
N GLY A 37 2.79 24.05 -4.82
CA GLY A 37 1.62 24.36 -5.66
C GLY A 37 0.75 23.17 -6.06
N HIS A 38 1.05 21.95 -5.63
CA HIS A 38 0.12 20.80 -5.80
C HIS A 38 -0.96 20.82 -4.71
N LEU A 39 -2.15 20.39 -5.08
CA LEU A 39 -3.33 20.36 -4.23
C LEU A 39 -3.97 18.96 -4.27
N ALA A 40 -4.74 18.61 -3.25
CA ALA A 40 -5.48 17.36 -3.26
C ALA A 40 -6.27 17.15 -4.57
N PRO A 41 -6.28 15.93 -5.14
CA PRO A 41 -5.74 14.68 -4.60
C PRO A 41 -4.25 14.44 -4.87
N ALA A 42 -3.53 15.39 -5.49
CA ALA A 42 -2.15 15.22 -5.94
C ALA A 42 -1.13 15.06 -4.81
N ALA A 43 -0.03 14.37 -5.13
CA ALA A 43 1.16 14.25 -4.32
C ALA A 43 2.36 14.98 -4.95
N ALA A 44 3.29 15.45 -4.12
CA ALA A 44 4.57 15.94 -4.64
C ALA A 44 5.36 14.80 -5.28
N VAL A 45 5.42 13.65 -4.63
CA VAL A 45 6.08 12.46 -5.15
C VAL A 45 5.16 11.25 -4.94
N ALA A 46 4.73 10.64 -6.03
CA ALA A 46 3.93 9.44 -6.02
C ALA A 46 4.73 8.22 -6.52
N PHE A 47 4.60 7.10 -5.80
CA PHE A 47 5.03 5.79 -6.23
C PHE A 47 3.77 4.94 -6.41
N PRO A 48 3.09 5.06 -7.57
CA PRO A 48 1.76 4.54 -7.78
C PRO A 48 1.71 3.04 -8.05
N THR A 49 0.49 2.47 -8.04
CA THR A 49 0.23 1.04 -8.31
C THR A 49 0.54 0.59 -9.72
N ASP A 50 0.45 1.49 -10.69
CA ASP A 50 0.64 1.20 -12.11
C ASP A 50 2.10 0.88 -12.49
N GLU A 51 3.03 1.07 -11.56
CA GLU A 51 4.38 0.63 -11.79
C GLU A 51 4.47 -0.89 -11.69
N ILE A 52 4.53 -1.53 -12.85
CA ILE A 52 4.79 -2.96 -12.93
C ILE A 52 6.13 -3.23 -12.24
N ALA A 53 6.08 -4.04 -11.18
CA ALA A 53 7.29 -4.56 -10.60
C ALA A 53 7.99 -5.38 -11.67
N GLU A 54 9.00 -4.85 -12.28
CA GLU A 54 9.89 -5.67 -13.09
C GLU A 54 10.42 -6.79 -12.20
N ASN A 55 9.93 -7.99 -12.42
CA ASN A 55 10.55 -9.20 -11.93
C ASN A 55 11.89 -9.36 -12.63
N VAL A 56 12.81 -8.47 -12.34
CA VAL A 56 14.17 -8.66 -12.75
C VAL A 56 14.77 -9.66 -11.79
N GLY A 57 14.79 -10.89 -12.20
CA GLY A 57 15.60 -11.90 -11.55
C GLY A 57 17.00 -11.36 -11.35
N GLY A 58 17.42 -11.19 -10.10
CA GLY A 58 18.76 -10.71 -9.81
C GLY A 58 18.90 -9.60 -8.77
N GLY A 59 17.91 -9.40 -7.91
CA GLY A 59 18.19 -9.05 -6.52
C GLY A 59 18.86 -7.73 -6.19
N LYS A 60 18.61 -6.63 -6.91
CA LYS A 60 18.97 -5.30 -6.38
C LYS A 60 17.76 -4.40 -6.40
N TRP A 61 16.96 -4.54 -5.37
CA TRP A 61 15.82 -3.69 -5.08
C TRP A 61 16.30 -2.30 -4.66
N LYS A 62 16.34 -1.38 -5.60
CA LYS A 62 16.58 0.03 -5.28
C LYS A 62 15.24 0.75 -5.36
N GLY A 63 14.59 0.90 -4.23
CA GLY A 63 13.44 1.80 -4.10
C GLY A 63 13.78 3.22 -4.52
N PRO A 64 12.78 4.06 -4.79
CA PRO A 64 13.00 5.49 -4.95
C PRO A 64 13.69 6.06 -3.71
N TYR A 65 14.56 7.04 -3.92
CA TYR A 65 15.25 7.73 -2.85
C TYR A 65 15.01 9.24 -2.94
N ILE A 66 14.35 9.77 -1.93
CA ILE A 66 14.05 11.20 -1.80
C ILE A 66 14.95 11.76 -0.71
N GLN A 67 15.77 12.74 -1.06
CA GLN A 67 16.79 13.23 -0.14
C GLN A 67 16.85 14.76 -0.14
N ASN A 68 16.89 15.36 1.05
CA ASN A 68 17.07 16.79 1.23
C ASN A 68 16.08 17.61 0.37
N CYS A 69 14.80 17.25 0.46
CA CYS A 69 13.73 17.93 -0.27
C CYS A 69 12.73 18.57 0.69
N THR A 70 12.04 19.59 0.22
CA THR A 70 10.94 20.23 0.94
C THR A 70 9.69 20.16 0.07
N SER A 71 8.53 19.96 0.68
CA SER A 71 7.25 20.15 0.03
C SER A 71 6.43 21.20 0.77
N ASP A 72 5.89 22.13 0.03
CA ASP A 72 5.04 23.22 0.51
C ASP A 72 3.71 23.18 -0.24
N THR A 73 2.64 22.84 0.47
CA THR A 73 1.29 22.74 -0.08
C THR A 73 0.25 23.03 0.99
N THR A 74 -0.99 23.31 0.57
CA THR A 74 -2.08 23.56 1.52
C THR A 74 -2.96 22.33 1.76
N THR A 75 -3.19 21.48 0.76
CA THR A 75 -4.12 20.35 0.86
C THR A 75 -3.62 19.06 0.22
N GLY A 76 -2.53 19.11 -0.53
CA GLY A 76 -1.97 17.96 -1.23
C GLY A 76 -1.30 16.95 -0.29
N THR A 77 -0.76 15.90 -0.87
CA THR A 77 0.06 14.90 -0.17
C THR A 77 1.54 15.17 -0.47
N GLY A 78 2.40 15.03 0.52
CA GLY A 78 3.84 15.13 0.29
C GLY A 78 4.36 13.92 -0.48
N LEU A 79 4.33 12.75 0.16
CA LEU A 79 4.78 11.49 -0.42
C LEU A 79 3.62 10.47 -0.42
N TYR A 80 3.41 9.81 -1.54
CA TYR A 80 2.39 8.79 -1.70
C TYR A 80 3.03 7.48 -2.17
N ILE A 81 2.88 6.41 -1.39
CA ILE A 81 3.42 5.09 -1.67
C ILE A 81 2.29 4.08 -1.71
N ASP A 82 2.01 3.56 -2.88
CA ASP A 82 1.01 2.52 -3.10
C ASP A 82 1.68 1.18 -3.38
N GLY A 83 1.53 0.22 -2.47
CA GLY A 83 2.25 -1.04 -2.50
C GLY A 83 1.70 -2.08 -3.48
N ASP A 84 0.50 -1.88 -4.03
CA ASP A 84 -0.14 -2.83 -4.95
C ASP A 84 -0.26 -4.26 -4.39
N GLN A 85 -0.68 -4.36 -3.20
CA GLN A 85 -0.94 -5.53 -2.30
C GLN A 85 -0.36 -6.91 -2.68
N ALA A 86 -0.38 -7.30 -3.93
CA ALA A 86 -0.14 -8.69 -4.34
C ALA A 86 1.20 -8.93 -5.05
N ARG A 87 1.88 -7.91 -5.54
CA ARG A 87 2.89 -8.16 -6.59
C ARG A 87 4.32 -7.75 -6.29
N SER A 88 4.56 -6.81 -5.40
CA SER A 88 5.93 -6.47 -5.03
C SER A 88 6.00 -5.62 -3.77
N LEU A 89 7.02 -5.84 -2.99
CA LEU A 89 7.38 -4.93 -1.91
C LEU A 89 7.81 -3.60 -2.53
N LYS A 90 6.93 -2.61 -2.55
CA LYS A 90 7.25 -1.24 -2.91
C LYS A 90 7.77 -0.53 -1.67
N ALA A 91 9.05 -0.21 -1.70
CA ALA A 91 9.72 0.51 -0.63
C ALA A 91 10.26 1.83 -1.14
N MET A 92 9.97 2.93 -0.45
CA MET A 92 10.56 4.25 -0.67
C MET A 92 11.48 4.61 0.49
N ASN A 93 12.68 5.07 0.17
CA ASN A 93 13.61 5.61 1.16
C ASN A 93 13.56 7.13 1.15
N VAL A 94 13.44 7.72 2.32
CA VAL A 94 13.31 9.17 2.50
C VAL A 94 14.31 9.60 3.56
N ASP A 95 15.09 10.60 3.25
CA ASP A 95 16.08 11.15 4.16
C ASP A 95 16.08 12.69 4.08
N SER A 96 15.96 13.33 5.24
CA SER A 96 15.97 14.80 5.35
C SER A 96 14.86 15.44 4.49
N TYR A 97 13.62 15.08 4.77
CA TYR A 97 12.47 15.63 4.05
C TYR A 97 11.61 16.49 4.96
N THR A 98 11.30 17.69 4.52
CA THR A 98 10.40 18.61 5.21
C THR A 98 9.08 18.73 4.45
N GLN A 99 7.98 18.49 5.14
CA GLN A 99 6.62 18.71 4.63
C GLN A 99 5.94 19.84 5.40
N TYR A 100 5.64 20.91 4.72
CA TYR A 100 4.73 21.94 5.20
C TYR A 100 3.38 21.82 4.49
N ASN A 101 2.29 21.62 5.27
CA ASN A 101 1.00 21.34 4.69
C ASN A 101 -0.12 21.74 5.66
N GLN A 102 -0.98 22.67 5.27
CA GLN A 102 -1.99 23.23 6.18
C GLN A 102 -3.30 22.43 6.27
N GLY A 103 -3.36 21.22 5.82
CA GLY A 103 -4.60 20.44 5.88
C GLY A 103 -4.57 19.13 5.11
N GLY A 104 -3.46 18.84 4.45
CA GLY A 104 -3.26 17.59 3.71
C GLY A 104 -2.49 16.55 4.50
N VAL A 105 -1.91 15.60 3.78
CA VAL A 105 -1.18 14.45 4.32
C VAL A 105 0.32 14.61 4.05
N GLY A 106 1.13 14.38 5.07
CA GLY A 106 2.59 14.43 4.90
C GLY A 106 3.09 13.25 4.08
N VAL A 107 2.91 12.04 4.59
CA VAL A 107 3.29 10.78 3.93
C VAL A 107 2.12 9.81 4.00
N ALA A 108 1.65 9.34 2.86
CA ALA A 108 0.60 8.33 2.76
C ALA A 108 1.18 7.02 2.22
N ILE A 109 1.01 5.93 2.98
CA ILE A 109 1.50 4.59 2.64
C ILE A 109 0.31 3.65 2.64
N THR A 110 0.05 3.01 1.53
CA THR A 110 -1.15 2.17 1.37
C THR A 110 -0.84 0.87 0.64
N ASN A 111 -1.79 -0.06 0.66
CA ASN A 111 -1.77 -1.32 -0.11
C ASN A 111 -0.48 -2.12 0.05
N GLY A 112 -0.02 -2.31 1.30
CA GLY A 112 1.19 -3.08 1.58
C GLY A 112 2.51 -2.38 1.21
N GLY A 113 2.48 -1.09 0.89
CA GLY A 113 3.68 -0.28 0.65
C GLY A 113 4.53 -0.15 1.92
N PHE A 114 5.80 0.19 1.74
CA PHE A 114 6.73 0.43 2.82
C PHE A 114 7.46 1.76 2.62
N ALA A 115 7.66 2.51 3.67
CA ALA A 115 8.53 3.68 3.66
C ALA A 115 9.53 3.64 4.82
N GLN A 116 10.81 3.87 4.50
CA GLN A 116 11.82 4.18 5.49
C GLN A 116 11.98 5.70 5.55
N LEU A 117 11.59 6.29 6.66
CA LEU A 117 11.53 7.73 6.88
C LEU A 117 12.59 8.13 7.90
N VAL A 118 13.66 8.75 7.44
CA VAL A 118 14.76 9.22 8.30
C VAL A 118 14.81 10.73 8.24
N SER A 119 14.87 11.37 9.40
CA SER A 119 14.90 12.83 9.50
C SER A 119 13.73 13.51 8.75
N LEU A 120 12.55 12.93 8.88
CA LEU A 120 11.31 13.51 8.37
C LEU A 120 10.83 14.61 9.31
N PHE A 121 10.52 15.76 8.77
CA PHE A 121 9.91 16.86 9.51
C PHE A 121 8.60 17.29 8.86
N THR A 122 7.47 17.06 9.55
CA THR A 122 6.14 17.46 9.07
C THR A 122 5.58 18.59 9.92
N ILE A 123 5.02 19.59 9.27
CA ILE A 123 4.50 20.80 9.91
C ILE A 123 3.08 21.06 9.44
N CYS A 124 2.15 21.25 10.37
CA CYS A 124 0.74 21.60 10.14
C CYS A 124 -0.06 20.58 9.32
N CYS A 125 0.44 19.37 9.07
CA CYS A 125 -0.30 18.34 8.34
C CYS A 125 -1.56 17.94 9.12
N ASN A 126 -2.67 17.73 8.42
CA ASN A 126 -3.82 17.10 9.06
C ASN A 126 -3.43 15.68 9.55
N GLU A 127 -2.75 14.93 8.72
CA GLU A 127 -2.13 13.64 9.07
C GLU A 127 -0.66 13.65 8.62
N ALA A 128 0.25 13.55 9.56
CA ALA A 128 1.66 13.66 9.23
C ALA A 128 2.19 12.41 8.52
N VAL A 129 1.92 11.22 9.06
CA VAL A 129 2.22 9.93 8.43
C VAL A 129 1.01 9.02 8.57
N THR A 130 0.53 8.48 7.46
CA THR A 130 -0.55 7.50 7.44
C THR A 130 -0.08 6.18 6.89
N ALA A 131 -0.49 5.09 7.53
CA ALA A 131 -0.30 3.72 7.06
C ALA A 131 -1.64 3.00 7.08
N ASP A 132 -2.17 2.67 5.91
CA ASP A 132 -3.43 1.95 5.79
C ASP A 132 -3.32 0.74 4.84
N LYS A 133 -4.32 -0.11 4.83
CA LYS A 133 -4.38 -1.30 3.96
C LYS A 133 -3.07 -2.10 3.95
N GLY A 134 -2.50 -2.34 5.12
CA GLY A 134 -1.24 -3.07 5.26
C GLY A 134 0.03 -2.26 4.98
N GLY A 135 -0.08 -0.96 4.73
CA GLY A 135 1.08 -0.07 4.62
C GLY A 135 1.92 -0.06 5.90
N GLN A 136 3.21 0.16 5.78
CA GLN A 136 4.17 0.13 6.88
C GLN A 136 5.15 1.29 6.78
N ALA A 137 5.50 1.88 7.92
CA ALA A 137 6.53 2.91 8.04
C ALA A 137 7.56 2.52 9.10
N ASP A 138 8.83 2.70 8.75
CA ASP A 138 9.94 2.74 9.70
C ASP A 138 10.38 4.21 9.84
N ILE A 139 10.28 4.75 11.06
CA ILE A 139 10.45 6.19 11.30
C ILE A 139 11.58 6.38 12.30
N ALA A 140 12.61 7.09 11.87
CA ALA A 140 13.77 7.38 12.70
C ALA A 140 14.10 8.88 12.69
N ASN A 141 14.48 9.42 13.84
CA ASN A 141 14.94 10.80 14.00
C ASN A 141 14.02 11.84 13.33
N SER A 142 12.72 11.70 13.54
CA SER A 142 11.69 12.48 12.86
C SER A 142 10.82 13.27 13.84
N ASN A 143 10.16 14.32 13.33
CA ASN A 143 9.29 15.17 14.11
C ASN A 143 8.02 15.51 13.33
N CYS A 144 6.86 15.41 14.02
CA CYS A 144 5.57 15.82 13.50
C CYS A 144 5.01 16.93 14.39
N SER A 145 4.85 18.14 13.86
CA SER A 145 4.51 19.32 14.65
C SER A 145 3.29 20.06 14.11
N PHE A 146 2.49 20.59 15.02
CA PHE A 146 1.39 21.53 14.74
C PHE A 146 0.29 20.99 13.83
N GLY A 147 0.18 19.68 13.65
CA GLY A 147 -0.88 19.01 12.88
C GLY A 147 -1.96 18.43 13.77
N SER A 148 -2.98 17.80 13.14
CA SER A 148 -4.05 17.14 13.88
C SER A 148 -3.62 15.75 14.38
N PHE A 149 -2.93 14.99 13.55
CA PHE A 149 -2.45 13.65 13.88
C PHE A 149 -0.99 13.44 13.42
N GLY A 150 -0.13 13.00 14.35
CA GLY A 150 1.25 12.67 14.03
C GLY A 150 1.37 11.36 13.24
N LEU A 151 0.80 10.29 13.78
CA LEU A 151 0.82 8.96 13.17
C LEU A 151 -0.61 8.40 13.13
N VAL A 152 -1.00 7.89 11.97
CA VAL A 152 -2.30 7.27 11.76
C VAL A 152 -2.12 5.89 11.16
N SER A 153 -2.69 4.87 11.80
CA SER A 153 -2.74 3.51 11.27
C SER A 153 -4.20 3.06 11.15
N ARG A 154 -4.64 2.68 9.96
CA ARG A 154 -6.02 2.26 9.70
C ARG A 154 -6.18 0.78 9.40
N GLY A 155 -5.10 0.04 9.33
CA GLY A 155 -5.16 -1.38 9.02
C GLY A 155 -5.71 -1.69 7.62
N VAL A 156 -6.08 -2.94 7.43
CA VAL A 156 -6.78 -3.40 6.23
C VAL A 156 -8.28 -3.17 6.45
N SER A 157 -9.03 -2.83 5.40
CA SER A 157 -10.49 -2.80 5.46
C SER A 157 -11.00 -4.12 6.03
N ASP A 158 -12.00 -4.04 6.90
CA ASP A 158 -12.61 -5.23 7.47
C ASP A 158 -12.91 -6.24 6.36
N LEU A 159 -12.45 -7.46 6.56
CA LEU A 159 -12.82 -8.56 5.68
C LEU A 159 -14.34 -8.63 5.67
N GLN A 160 -14.94 -8.49 4.50
CA GLN A 160 -16.36 -8.69 4.36
C GLN A 160 -16.66 -10.18 4.51
N TYR A 161 -17.03 -10.57 5.72
CA TYR A 161 -17.53 -11.92 5.94
C TYR A 161 -18.99 -11.99 5.53
N THR A 162 -19.34 -12.94 4.70
CA THR A 162 -20.74 -13.27 4.46
C THR A 162 -21.29 -13.95 5.72
N GLY A 163 -21.97 -13.18 6.55
CA GLY A 163 -22.64 -13.71 7.76
C GLY A 163 -24.03 -14.21 7.42
N ILE A 164 -24.38 -15.37 7.96
CA ILE A 164 -25.76 -15.84 7.94
C ILE A 164 -26.44 -15.34 9.22
N VAL A 165 -27.49 -14.53 9.06
CA VAL A 165 -28.33 -14.13 10.19
C VAL A 165 -29.15 -15.36 10.60
N THR A 166 -28.81 -15.95 11.75
CA THR A 166 -29.46 -17.18 12.26
C THR A 166 -30.70 -16.91 13.09
N THR A 167 -30.95 -15.63 13.43
CA THR A 167 -32.14 -15.23 14.20
C THR A 167 -32.78 -14.01 13.55
N THR A 168 -34.12 -14.03 13.48
CA THR A 168 -34.86 -12.88 12.97
C THR A 168 -34.62 -11.66 13.89
N ALA A 169 -34.04 -10.60 13.36
CA ALA A 169 -33.91 -9.33 14.07
C ALA A 169 -35.17 -8.51 13.85
N ALA A 170 -35.73 -7.97 14.91
CA ALA A 170 -36.86 -7.02 14.80
C ALA A 170 -36.34 -5.70 14.22
N ALA A 171 -37.20 -4.99 13.50
CA ALA A 171 -36.87 -3.64 12.99
C ALA A 171 -36.41 -2.74 14.14
N SER A 172 -35.35 -1.97 13.93
CA SER A 172 -34.79 -1.02 14.91
C SER A 172 -34.03 -1.64 16.11
N GLN A 173 -33.59 -2.88 16.06
CA GLN A 173 -32.69 -3.43 17.08
C GLN A 173 -31.28 -2.89 16.94
N ALA A 174 -30.76 -2.30 18.05
CA ALA A 174 -29.42 -1.69 18.08
C ALA A 174 -28.26 -2.70 18.12
N ASN A 175 -28.49 -3.95 18.48
CA ASN A 175 -27.46 -4.99 18.61
C ASN A 175 -27.96 -6.31 17.98
N VAL A 176 -27.60 -6.57 16.77
CA VAL A 176 -27.85 -7.84 16.09
C VAL A 176 -26.60 -8.71 16.22
N LYS A 177 -26.72 -9.89 16.87
CA LYS A 177 -25.64 -10.87 16.87
C LYS A 177 -25.67 -11.64 15.57
N VAL A 178 -24.63 -11.49 14.78
CA VAL A 178 -24.42 -12.25 13.55
C VAL A 178 -23.35 -13.31 13.84
N ASN A 179 -23.70 -14.58 13.67
CA ASN A 179 -22.69 -15.63 13.66
C ASN A 179 -21.97 -15.60 12.31
N VAL A 180 -20.76 -15.11 12.31
CA VAL A 180 -19.90 -15.15 11.13
C VAL A 180 -19.24 -16.52 11.09
N SER A 181 -19.67 -17.37 10.17
CA SER A 181 -18.91 -18.57 9.83
C SER A 181 -18.02 -18.26 8.64
N THR A 182 -16.73 -18.40 8.81
CA THR A 182 -15.80 -18.45 7.67
C THR A 182 -15.94 -19.86 7.07
N PRO A 183 -16.54 -20.04 5.89
CA PRO A 183 -16.62 -21.37 5.31
C PRO A 183 -15.20 -21.83 4.97
N THR A 184 -14.81 -22.97 5.52
CA THR A 184 -13.57 -23.63 5.10
C THR A 184 -13.90 -24.49 3.88
N LEU A 185 -13.29 -24.17 2.74
CA LEU A 185 -13.47 -24.92 1.51
C LEU A 185 -12.23 -25.77 1.23
N ASN A 186 -12.44 -27.01 0.84
CA ASN A 186 -11.34 -27.85 0.41
C ASN A 186 -10.87 -27.45 -0.98
N ILE A 187 -9.57 -27.36 -1.12
CA ILE A 187 -8.90 -27.08 -2.41
C ILE A 187 -8.69 -28.41 -3.12
N SER A 188 -9.18 -28.50 -4.35
CA SER A 188 -8.95 -29.66 -5.23
C SER A 188 -7.74 -29.50 -6.12
N ASN A 189 -7.40 -28.25 -6.46
CA ASN A 189 -6.23 -27.94 -7.27
C ASN A 189 -5.69 -26.56 -6.94
N PHE A 190 -4.36 -26.43 -7.01
CA PHE A 190 -3.65 -25.17 -6.86
C PHE A 190 -2.55 -25.09 -7.92
N VAL A 191 -2.62 -24.09 -8.78
CA VAL A 191 -1.64 -23.83 -9.84
C VAL A 191 -1.03 -22.46 -9.61
N TYR A 192 0.29 -22.41 -9.52
CA TYR A 192 1.02 -21.16 -9.47
C TYR A 192 1.86 -20.98 -10.74
N ASP A 193 1.58 -19.92 -11.46
CA ASP A 193 2.37 -19.54 -12.63
C ASP A 193 3.50 -18.59 -12.19
N TYR A 194 4.71 -19.07 -12.21
CA TYR A 194 5.89 -18.31 -11.80
C TYR A 194 6.22 -17.17 -12.77
N SER A 195 5.75 -17.22 -14.01
CA SER A 195 6.04 -16.20 -15.03
C SER A 195 5.18 -14.94 -14.82
N SER A 196 3.94 -15.13 -14.39
CA SER A 196 3.00 -14.06 -14.12
C SER A 196 2.87 -13.71 -12.62
N GLY A 197 3.32 -14.62 -11.75
CA GLY A 197 3.11 -14.51 -10.31
C GLY A 197 1.66 -14.80 -9.86
N ILE A 198 0.85 -15.36 -10.75
CA ILE A 198 -0.57 -15.62 -10.53
C ILE A 198 -0.78 -17.01 -9.94
N ALA A 199 -1.66 -17.10 -8.94
CA ALA A 199 -2.11 -18.34 -8.36
C ALA A 199 -3.57 -18.60 -8.72
N THR A 200 -3.86 -19.76 -9.32
CA THR A 200 -5.23 -20.20 -9.57
C THR A 200 -5.58 -21.29 -8.57
N VAL A 201 -6.67 -21.08 -7.84
CA VAL A 201 -7.18 -22.01 -6.82
C VAL A 201 -8.48 -22.60 -7.31
N THR A 202 -8.60 -23.94 -7.25
CA THR A 202 -9.84 -24.65 -7.54
C THR A 202 -10.34 -25.34 -6.26
N THR A 203 -11.60 -25.11 -5.92
CA THR A 203 -12.25 -25.68 -4.75
C THR A 203 -13.08 -26.91 -5.13
N THR A 204 -13.33 -27.79 -4.19
CA THR A 204 -14.16 -29.01 -4.40
C THR A 204 -15.64 -28.72 -4.58
N SER A 205 -16.09 -27.55 -4.12
CA SER A 205 -17.47 -27.08 -4.23
C SER A 205 -17.48 -25.57 -4.57
N ALA A 206 -18.65 -25.05 -4.96
CA ALA A 206 -18.79 -23.64 -5.26
C ALA A 206 -18.32 -22.77 -4.08
N HIS A 207 -17.43 -21.81 -4.36
CA HIS A 207 -16.80 -21.00 -3.31
C HIS A 207 -17.63 -19.79 -2.88
N GLY A 208 -18.48 -19.27 -3.75
CA GLY A 208 -19.30 -18.07 -3.44
C GLY A 208 -18.52 -16.78 -3.24
N PHE A 209 -17.23 -16.74 -3.56
CA PHE A 209 -16.42 -15.53 -3.44
C PHE A 209 -16.77 -14.50 -4.51
N GLN A 210 -16.42 -13.27 -4.23
CA GLN A 210 -16.51 -12.15 -5.18
C GLN A 210 -15.12 -11.54 -5.34
N VAL A 211 -14.89 -10.87 -6.47
CA VAL A 211 -13.64 -10.13 -6.70
C VAL A 211 -13.43 -9.09 -5.60
N GLY A 212 -12.21 -9.02 -5.07
CA GLY A 212 -11.85 -8.16 -3.95
C GLY A 212 -12.12 -8.76 -2.56
N MET A 213 -12.65 -9.97 -2.46
CA MET A 213 -12.75 -10.68 -1.18
C MET A 213 -11.39 -11.20 -0.74
N GLY A 214 -11.07 -11.04 0.55
CA GLY A 214 -9.88 -11.62 1.15
C GLY A 214 -10.05 -13.11 1.44
N VAL A 215 -9.10 -13.93 1.02
CA VAL A 215 -9.06 -15.37 1.29
C VAL A 215 -7.76 -15.75 2.01
N THR A 216 -7.85 -16.70 2.92
CA THR A 216 -6.67 -17.28 3.58
C THR A 216 -6.49 -18.70 3.08
N LEU A 217 -5.30 -19.00 2.57
CA LEU A 217 -4.95 -20.33 2.10
C LEU A 217 -4.17 -21.09 3.17
N ALA A 218 -4.59 -22.30 3.49
CA ALA A 218 -3.94 -23.19 4.45
C ALA A 218 -3.60 -24.55 3.82
N GLY A 219 -2.53 -25.17 4.31
CA GLY A 219 -2.13 -26.50 3.86
C GLY A 219 -1.51 -26.55 2.45
N ILE A 220 -1.25 -25.41 1.83
CA ILE A 220 -0.59 -25.32 0.53
C ILE A 220 0.91 -25.14 0.77
N GLY A 221 1.71 -26.06 0.27
CA GLY A 221 3.16 -25.96 0.23
C GLY A 221 3.61 -25.61 -1.18
N VAL A 222 4.03 -24.35 -1.40
CA VAL A 222 4.72 -23.97 -2.63
C VAL A 222 6.21 -23.85 -2.30
N THR A 223 7.04 -24.67 -2.95
CA THR A 223 8.49 -24.63 -2.77
C THR A 223 9.09 -23.77 -3.87
N CYS A 224 9.78 -22.72 -3.48
CA CYS A 224 10.52 -21.89 -4.42
C CYS A 224 11.74 -22.65 -4.96
N ALA A 225 11.95 -22.65 -6.27
CA ALA A 225 13.10 -23.30 -6.92
C ALA A 225 14.45 -22.71 -6.50
N PHE A 226 14.49 -21.50 -5.97
CA PHE A 226 15.69 -20.85 -5.47
C PHE A 226 15.70 -20.85 -3.93
N GLY A 227 16.16 -21.95 -3.35
CA GLY A 227 16.44 -22.09 -1.92
C GLY A 227 15.23 -22.54 -1.09
N SER A 228 14.99 -23.79 -0.97
CA SER A 228 14.22 -24.57 0.05
C SER A 228 13.23 -23.81 0.97
N LYS A 229 12.69 -22.68 0.58
CA LYS A 229 11.63 -21.95 1.31
C LYS A 229 10.27 -22.39 0.84
N THR A 230 9.46 -22.90 1.75
CA THR A 230 8.07 -23.25 1.50
C THR A 230 7.19 -22.04 1.82
N TYR A 231 6.33 -21.67 0.90
CA TYR A 231 5.32 -20.62 1.07
C TYR A 231 3.90 -21.24 1.04
N PRO A 232 2.93 -20.69 1.77
CA PRO A 232 3.07 -19.59 2.71
C PRO A 232 3.91 -19.98 3.91
N ALA A 233 4.89 -19.13 4.26
CA ALA A 233 5.69 -19.31 5.46
C ALA A 233 4.77 -19.12 6.67
N LYS A 234 4.79 -20.04 7.60
CA LYS A 234 4.21 -20.11 8.97
C LYS A 234 3.13 -19.11 9.45
N LYS A 235 2.78 -18.07 8.70
CA LYS A 235 1.69 -17.11 8.99
C LYS A 235 0.68 -17.16 7.87
N PRO A 236 -0.63 -17.20 8.18
CA PRO A 236 -1.65 -17.10 7.15
C PRO A 236 -1.52 -15.71 6.49
N PHE A 237 -1.30 -15.69 5.20
CA PHE A 237 -1.45 -14.49 4.40
C PHE A 237 -2.89 -14.41 3.91
N VAL A 238 -3.43 -13.21 3.88
CA VAL A 238 -4.69 -12.92 3.22
C VAL A 238 -4.36 -12.52 1.79
N PHE A 239 -4.99 -13.18 0.84
CA PHE A 239 -4.89 -12.88 -0.58
C PHE A 239 -6.22 -12.32 -1.05
N ASP A 240 -6.21 -11.34 -1.92
CA ASP A 240 -7.43 -10.84 -2.53
C ASP A 240 -7.78 -11.68 -3.76
N VAL A 241 -9.06 -11.94 -3.95
CA VAL A 241 -9.59 -12.60 -5.16
C VAL A 241 -9.54 -11.58 -6.29
N ASP A 242 -8.68 -11.80 -7.28
CA ASP A 242 -8.49 -10.92 -8.43
C ASP A 242 -9.53 -11.18 -9.52
N SER A 243 -9.83 -12.45 -9.77
CA SER A 243 -10.84 -12.83 -10.75
C SER A 243 -11.50 -14.16 -10.41
N ILE A 244 -12.67 -14.40 -11.00
CA ILE A 244 -13.49 -15.62 -10.79
C ILE A 244 -13.77 -16.27 -12.15
N PRO A 245 -12.86 -17.14 -12.63
CA PRO A 245 -13.06 -17.88 -13.87
C PRO A 245 -14.26 -18.82 -13.88
N SER A 246 -14.62 -19.37 -12.70
CA SER A 246 -15.79 -20.24 -12.54
C SER A 246 -16.33 -20.20 -11.11
N THR A 247 -17.47 -20.84 -10.85
CA THR A 247 -18.03 -20.96 -9.50
C THR A 247 -17.14 -21.73 -8.53
N THR A 248 -16.21 -22.53 -9.03
CA THR A 248 -15.27 -23.34 -8.23
C THR A 248 -13.82 -22.92 -8.41
N SER A 249 -13.52 -21.87 -9.18
CA SER A 249 -12.15 -21.43 -9.42
C SER A 249 -12.04 -19.92 -9.28
N PHE A 250 -10.99 -19.47 -8.59
CA PHE A 250 -10.62 -18.06 -8.43
C PHE A 250 -9.12 -17.86 -8.56
N VAL A 251 -8.73 -16.62 -8.84
CA VAL A 251 -7.35 -16.19 -9.03
C VAL A 251 -7.01 -15.15 -7.99
#